data_3ae7ea3ebfaeb45f83bd0326592ac969
#
_entry.id   3ae7ea3ebfaeb45f83bd0326592ac969
#
_cell.length_a   1.000
_cell.length_b   1.000
_cell.length_c   1.000
_cell.angle_alpha   90.00
_cell.angle_beta   90.00
_cell.angle_gamma   90.00
#
_symmetry.space_group_name_H-M   'P 1'
#
loop_
_entity.id
_entity.type
_entity.pdbx_description
1 polymer ?
#
loop_
_entity_poly.entity_id
_entity_poly.type
_entity_poly.pdbx_seq_one_letter_code
_entity_poly.pdbx_strand_id
1 'polypeptide(L)'
;GQGFKRISIRGENPNRVLILIDGQKLVENKSMDGTPLLIDPSNVERVEVIKGPASVLYGSEAIGGVVNIITKKGGDKPIQGEASVAYNGASNGFAESLSAFGGMNGFKYRVSGSYSDQGNLRTPDGEAPNTSFRQKEGSAFLSYDFSDKFMVGGGLDSFKGSIHSGSMEPGYENFAVDVPKWQRDKVYAFAEAKNVTPWLPRVRFDAFWQKNEKEMTNDVNTDPAITKMPLVVTNNADNRNKQLGSSLQMDWAIGDNHYLITGYDISYDTLKADTRASASTSVERILATGILASAPPFAQQIAAASMAKSIPYTSTAYHEGDMLTNALYAQMESTLPADFTLSYGVRYTWVQSEMKHAEGSKTNSKGTAPYDVGTESSSNNSRPVFNVGLMWSGIPDLALRATFAQGFRVPSLQEKYVMSAMGGGTILPNPGLKPETSNSYEIGARYVHDGLSVDVAAFYSDADDYIYNPTID
;
A
#
# COMPACT_ATOMS: atom_id res chain seq x y z
N GLY A 1 13.22 9.11 6.01
CA GLY A 1 13.41 9.89 4.81
C GLY A 1 12.17 10.70 4.44
N GLN A 2 12.32 11.63 3.51
CA GLN A 2 11.21 12.35 2.89
C GLN A 2 10.45 11.43 1.92
N GLY A 3 9.25 11.84 1.51
CA GLY A 3 8.50 11.21 0.43
C GLY A 3 7.47 10.19 0.87
N PHE A 4 7.26 9.18 0.06
CA PHE A 4 6.19 8.21 0.23
C PHE A 4 6.30 7.43 1.54
N LYS A 5 5.35 7.65 2.42
CA LYS A 5 5.30 7.00 3.73
C LYS A 5 4.55 5.69 3.65
N ARG A 6 5.05 4.68 4.33
CA ARG A 6 4.38 3.40 4.57
C ARG A 6 4.12 3.24 6.06
N ILE A 7 3.05 2.55 6.40
CA ILE A 7 2.62 2.39 7.78
C ILE A 7 2.86 0.95 8.22
N SER A 8 3.46 0.81 9.39
CA SER A 8 3.61 -0.45 10.12
C SER A 8 2.79 -0.37 11.40
N ILE A 9 2.11 -1.44 11.76
CA ILE A 9 1.32 -1.57 12.99
C ILE A 9 1.78 -2.82 13.72
N ARG A 10 2.12 -2.67 15.01
CA ARG A 10 2.56 -3.77 15.90
C ARG A 10 3.74 -4.58 15.35
N GLY A 11 4.65 -3.94 14.63
CA GLY A 11 5.82 -4.59 14.03
C GLY A 11 5.57 -5.31 12.71
N GLU A 12 4.33 -5.38 12.24
CA GLU A 12 4.01 -5.97 10.94
C GLU A 12 4.53 -5.10 9.79
N ASN A 13 5.00 -5.75 8.74
CA ASN A 13 5.43 -5.07 7.53
C ASN A 13 4.27 -4.33 6.86
N PRO A 14 4.53 -3.21 6.16
CA PRO A 14 3.47 -2.42 5.54
C PRO A 14 2.59 -3.17 4.51
N ASN A 15 3.06 -4.28 3.94
CA ASN A 15 2.26 -5.13 3.06
C ASN A 15 1.19 -5.97 3.81
N ARG A 16 1.19 -5.93 5.15
CA ARG A 16 0.20 -6.55 6.05
C ARG A 16 -0.66 -5.53 6.78
N VAL A 17 -0.55 -4.26 6.40
CA VAL A 17 -1.38 -3.15 6.89
C VAL A 17 -2.20 -2.63 5.73
N LEU A 18 -3.52 -2.77 5.82
CA LEU A 18 -4.42 -2.32 4.79
C LEU A 18 -4.61 -0.81 4.83
N ILE A 19 -4.33 -0.14 3.72
CA ILE A 19 -4.54 1.30 3.56
C ILE A 19 -5.79 1.55 2.73
N LEU A 20 -6.70 2.33 3.29
CA LEU A 20 -7.93 2.76 2.64
C LEU A 20 -7.98 4.28 2.52
N ILE A 21 -8.58 4.79 1.45
CA ILE A 21 -9.01 6.18 1.32
C ILE A 21 -10.52 6.19 1.09
N ASP A 22 -11.27 6.75 2.04
CA ASP A 22 -12.74 6.73 2.07
C ASP A 22 -13.32 5.30 1.97
N GLY A 23 -12.71 4.35 2.66
CA GLY A 23 -13.10 2.94 2.67
C GLY A 23 -12.66 2.13 1.44
N GLN A 24 -11.98 2.73 0.46
CA GLN A 24 -11.56 2.05 -0.77
C GLN A 24 -10.06 1.77 -0.73
N LYS A 25 -9.70 0.50 -1.01
CA LYS A 25 -8.33 0.01 -0.93
C LYS A 25 -7.41 0.69 -1.95
N LEU A 26 -6.20 1.05 -1.50
CA LEU A 26 -5.10 1.40 -2.39
C LEU A 26 -4.44 0.11 -2.90
N VAL A 27 -4.34 -0.05 -4.21
CA VAL A 27 -3.80 -1.26 -4.85
C VAL A 27 -2.42 -1.03 -5.44
N GLU A 28 -1.49 -1.91 -5.09
CA GLU A 28 -0.16 -2.01 -5.68
C GLU A 28 0.20 -3.52 -5.82
N ASN A 29 -0.03 -4.09 -7.01
CA ASN A 29 0.21 -5.52 -7.26
C ASN A 29 1.67 -5.86 -7.58
N LYS A 30 2.54 -4.87 -7.69
CA LYS A 30 3.99 -5.04 -7.87
C LYS A 30 4.75 -4.14 -6.89
N SER A 31 4.67 -4.47 -5.60
CA SER A 31 5.43 -3.84 -4.53
C SER A 31 5.80 -4.88 -3.48
N MET A 32 7.05 -4.86 -3.06
CA MET A 32 7.54 -5.74 -1.99
C MET A 32 7.34 -5.12 -0.60
N ASP A 33 7.24 -3.79 -0.53
CA ASP A 33 7.24 -3.03 0.72
C ASP A 33 5.84 -2.50 1.09
N GLY A 34 4.80 -3.00 0.43
CA GLY A 34 3.42 -2.53 0.63
C GLY A 34 3.12 -1.19 -0.03
N THR A 35 1.88 -0.76 0.08
CA THR A 35 1.34 0.43 -0.56
C THR A 35 1.68 1.68 0.26
N PRO A 36 2.28 2.73 -0.33
CA PRO A 36 2.51 3.99 0.37
C PRO A 36 1.24 4.85 0.44
N LEU A 37 1.27 5.87 1.29
CA LEU A 37 0.24 6.90 1.33
C LEU A 37 0.35 7.80 0.09
N LEU A 38 -0.62 7.74 -0.80
CA LEU A 38 -0.71 8.54 -2.03
C LEU A 38 -1.84 9.57 -1.90
N ILE A 39 -1.72 10.43 -0.88
CA ILE A 39 -2.65 11.50 -0.56
C ILE A 39 -1.92 12.64 0.13
N ASP A 40 -2.31 13.89 -0.14
CA ASP A 40 -1.80 15.05 0.57
C ASP A 40 -2.51 15.24 1.92
N PRO A 41 -1.77 15.47 3.03
CA PRO A 41 -2.35 15.67 4.34
C PRO A 41 -3.37 16.82 4.42
N SER A 42 -3.27 17.86 3.57
CA SER A 42 -4.21 18.98 3.54
C SER A 42 -5.64 18.55 3.18
N ASN A 43 -5.79 17.44 2.46
CA ASN A 43 -7.07 16.88 2.06
C ASN A 43 -7.65 15.87 3.06
N VAL A 44 -6.92 15.56 4.15
CA VAL A 44 -7.34 14.60 5.18
C VAL A 44 -8.18 15.30 6.25
N GLU A 45 -9.35 14.75 6.55
CA GLU A 45 -10.20 15.15 7.68
C GLU A 45 -9.79 14.44 8.95
N ARG A 46 -9.67 13.11 8.90
CA ARG A 46 -9.23 12.27 10.01
C ARG A 46 -8.64 10.96 9.52
N VAL A 47 -7.91 10.30 10.41
CA VAL A 47 -7.36 8.96 10.19
C VAL A 47 -7.96 8.02 11.22
N GLU A 48 -8.56 6.94 10.75
CA GLU A 48 -9.13 5.88 11.58
C GLU A 48 -8.16 4.69 11.56
N VAL A 49 -7.74 4.23 12.74
CA VAL A 49 -6.76 3.14 12.85
C VAL A 49 -7.36 2.00 13.67
N ILE A 50 -7.42 0.83 13.05
CA ILE A 50 -7.78 -0.42 13.72
C ILE A 50 -6.48 -1.22 13.88
N LYS A 51 -6.11 -1.52 15.13
CA LYS A 51 -4.91 -2.29 15.46
C LYS A 51 -5.25 -3.77 15.60
N GLY A 52 -4.44 -4.63 15.00
CA GLY A 52 -4.68 -6.07 14.95
C GLY A 52 -5.59 -6.49 13.78
N PRO A 53 -5.85 -7.79 13.60
CA PRO A 53 -6.57 -8.30 12.44
C PRO A 53 -7.99 -7.75 12.33
N ALA A 54 -8.32 -7.23 11.15
CA ALA A 54 -9.63 -6.67 10.84
C ALA A 54 -10.19 -7.22 9.51
N SER A 55 -9.75 -8.42 9.14
CA SER A 55 -10.06 -9.01 7.83
C SER A 55 -11.53 -9.36 7.63
N VAL A 56 -12.34 -9.47 8.68
CA VAL A 56 -13.79 -9.71 8.54
C VAL A 56 -14.48 -8.57 7.81
N LEU A 57 -14.25 -7.31 8.20
CA LEU A 57 -14.88 -6.16 7.55
C LEU A 57 -14.10 -5.67 6.32
N TYR A 58 -12.77 -5.78 6.33
CA TYR A 58 -11.92 -5.10 5.35
C TYR A 58 -11.21 -6.02 4.35
N GLY A 59 -11.16 -7.33 4.63
CA GLY A 59 -10.60 -8.32 3.71
C GLY A 59 -9.10 -8.54 3.84
N SER A 60 -8.46 -8.85 2.71
CA SER A 60 -7.02 -9.16 2.62
C SER A 60 -6.13 -7.99 3.04
N GLU A 61 -4.93 -8.31 3.53
CA GLU A 61 -3.87 -7.38 3.99
C GLU A 61 -4.12 -6.75 5.36
N ALA A 62 -5.26 -6.99 6.00
CA ALA A 62 -5.59 -6.47 7.32
C ALA A 62 -5.11 -7.41 8.46
N ILE A 63 -3.86 -7.89 8.41
CA ILE A 63 -3.23 -8.72 9.45
C ILE A 63 -2.75 -7.85 10.61
N GLY A 64 -1.91 -6.85 10.35
CA GLY A 64 -1.41 -5.91 11.35
C GLY A 64 -2.45 -4.87 11.75
N GLY A 65 -3.36 -4.56 10.85
CA GLY A 65 -4.43 -3.59 11.06
C GLY A 65 -4.89 -2.90 9.79
N VAL A 66 -5.75 -1.91 9.99
CA VAL A 66 -6.32 -1.07 8.93
C VAL A 66 -6.09 0.39 9.25
N VAL A 67 -5.71 1.16 8.25
CA VAL A 67 -5.67 2.61 8.30
C VAL A 67 -6.61 3.15 7.25
N ASN A 68 -7.72 3.73 7.68
CA ASN A 68 -8.69 4.36 6.80
C ASN A 68 -8.56 5.88 6.88
N ILE A 69 -8.19 6.49 5.77
CA ILE A 69 -8.00 7.92 5.64
C ILE A 69 -9.31 8.50 5.11
N ILE A 70 -9.96 9.32 5.92
CA ILE A 70 -11.20 10.00 5.55
C ILE A 70 -10.85 11.38 5.00
N THR A 71 -11.29 11.65 3.76
CA THR A 71 -11.03 12.93 3.11
C THR A 71 -12.05 13.99 3.51
N LYS A 72 -11.62 15.25 3.51
CA LYS A 72 -12.50 16.41 3.71
C LYS A 72 -13.60 16.44 2.65
N LYS A 73 -14.83 16.73 3.05
CA LYS A 73 -16.01 16.81 2.19
C LYS A 73 -16.49 18.26 2.06
N GLY A 74 -17.73 18.46 1.71
CA GLY A 74 -18.36 19.78 1.65
C GLY A 74 -18.54 20.45 3.02
N GLY A 75 -18.96 21.70 3.02
CA GLY A 75 -19.26 22.49 4.20
C GLY A 75 -20.76 22.63 4.46
N ASP A 76 -21.09 23.34 5.54
CA ASP A 76 -22.45 23.67 6.00
C ASP A 76 -22.92 25.09 5.59
N LYS A 77 -22.00 25.92 5.07
CA LYS A 77 -22.28 27.25 4.53
C LYS A 77 -22.20 27.23 3.01
N PRO A 78 -22.93 28.15 2.33
CA PRO A 78 -22.99 28.19 0.87
C PRO A 78 -21.61 28.22 0.19
N ILE A 79 -20.64 28.96 0.77
CA ILE A 79 -19.25 29.02 0.31
C ILE A 79 -18.29 29.21 1.47
N GLN A 80 -17.24 28.46 1.48
CA GLN A 80 -16.12 28.50 2.43
C GLN A 80 -14.82 28.28 1.66
N GLY A 81 -13.70 28.74 2.20
CA GLY A 81 -12.39 28.54 1.62
C GLY A 81 -11.36 28.28 2.70
N GLU A 82 -10.33 27.54 2.34
CA GLU A 82 -9.17 27.26 3.18
C GLU A 82 -7.90 27.41 2.33
N ALA A 83 -6.92 28.13 2.83
CA ALA A 83 -5.61 28.26 2.22
C ALA A 83 -4.52 27.99 3.28
N SER A 84 -3.48 27.25 2.91
CA SER A 84 -2.35 26.96 3.79
C SER A 84 -1.05 27.07 3.05
N VAL A 85 -0.03 27.63 3.71
CA VAL A 85 1.36 27.65 3.26
C VAL A 85 2.23 27.22 4.45
N ALA A 86 3.08 26.24 4.24
CA ALA A 86 4.02 25.76 5.25
C ALA A 86 5.45 25.73 4.68
N TYR A 87 6.42 26.17 5.47
CA TYR A 87 7.84 26.09 5.14
C TYR A 87 8.52 25.04 6.03
N ASN A 88 9.28 24.15 5.40
CA ASN A 88 10.08 23.13 6.09
C ASN A 88 11.56 23.48 6.00
N GLY A 89 12.14 23.94 7.10
CA GLY A 89 13.56 24.32 7.18
C GLY A 89 14.53 23.14 6.99
N ALA A 90 14.12 21.91 7.32
CA ALA A 90 14.97 20.73 7.17
C ALA A 90 15.21 20.33 5.71
N SER A 91 14.32 20.73 4.81
CA SER A 91 14.42 20.43 3.37
C SER A 91 14.43 21.69 2.51
N ASN A 92 14.41 22.88 3.12
CA ASN A 92 14.28 24.15 2.42
C ASN A 92 13.12 24.13 1.41
N GLY A 93 11.97 23.59 1.85
CA GLY A 93 10.84 23.32 0.98
C GLY A 93 9.56 23.99 1.43
N PHE A 94 8.63 24.11 0.49
CA PHE A 94 7.29 24.66 0.72
C PHE A 94 6.22 23.59 0.49
N ALA A 95 5.12 23.73 1.22
CA ALA A 95 3.88 23.00 0.97
C ALA A 95 2.72 24.01 0.98
N GLU A 96 1.91 23.97 -0.05
CA GLU A 96 0.84 24.93 -0.30
C GLU A 96 -0.46 24.16 -0.57
N SER A 97 -1.58 24.66 -0.06
CA SER A 97 -2.89 24.10 -0.40
C SER A 97 -3.95 25.18 -0.47
N LEU A 98 -4.92 24.96 -1.35
CA LEU A 98 -6.09 25.81 -1.54
C LEU A 98 -7.34 24.94 -1.73
N SER A 99 -8.43 25.30 -1.07
CA SER A 99 -9.71 24.65 -1.30
C SER A 99 -10.86 25.61 -1.22
N ALA A 100 -11.91 25.34 -2.02
CA ALA A 100 -13.22 25.94 -1.96
C ALA A 100 -14.26 24.85 -1.71
N PHE A 101 -15.15 25.06 -0.76
CA PHE A 101 -16.16 24.08 -0.37
C PHE A 101 -17.40 24.76 0.17
N GLY A 102 -18.49 24.03 0.23
CA GLY A 102 -19.75 24.56 0.77
C GLY A 102 -20.88 23.55 0.72
N GLY A 103 -22.04 24.02 1.18
CA GLY A 103 -23.29 23.27 1.13
C GLY A 103 -24.50 24.20 1.17
N MET A 104 -25.53 23.88 0.39
CA MET A 104 -26.78 24.62 0.34
C MET A 104 -27.86 23.76 -0.32
N ASN A 105 -29.05 23.74 0.26
CA ASN A 105 -30.23 23.07 -0.32
C ASN A 105 -29.98 21.59 -0.70
N GLY A 106 -29.33 20.83 0.17
CA GLY A 106 -29.01 19.44 -0.06
C GLY A 106 -27.72 19.22 -0.84
N PHE A 107 -27.17 20.20 -1.54
CA PHE A 107 -25.86 20.12 -2.19
C PHE A 107 -24.74 20.29 -1.18
N LYS A 108 -23.68 19.46 -1.34
CA LYS A 108 -22.38 19.69 -0.72
C LYS A 108 -21.29 19.50 -1.78
N TYR A 109 -20.31 20.38 -1.77
CA TYR A 109 -19.22 20.34 -2.73
C TYR A 109 -17.88 20.70 -2.07
N ARG A 110 -16.81 20.19 -2.64
CA ARG A 110 -15.43 20.59 -2.36
C ARG A 110 -14.59 20.47 -3.61
N VAL A 111 -13.74 21.45 -3.86
CA VAL A 111 -12.63 21.40 -4.81
C VAL A 111 -11.37 21.80 -4.08
N SER A 112 -10.30 21.02 -4.21
CA SER A 112 -9.04 21.31 -3.55
C SER A 112 -7.86 21.02 -4.47
N GLY A 113 -6.76 21.75 -4.24
CA GLY A 113 -5.47 21.53 -4.86
C GLY A 113 -4.35 21.75 -3.86
N SER A 114 -3.30 20.95 -3.94
CA SER A 114 -2.09 21.11 -3.15
C SER A 114 -0.85 20.88 -3.99
N TYR A 115 0.25 21.50 -3.54
CA TYR A 115 1.58 21.34 -4.09
C TYR A 115 2.61 21.38 -2.96
N SER A 116 3.60 20.48 -3.03
CA SER A 116 4.74 20.49 -2.11
C SER A 116 6.01 20.20 -2.89
N ASP A 117 7.02 21.02 -2.68
CA ASP A 117 8.37 20.88 -3.22
C ASP A 117 9.37 20.94 -2.07
N GLN A 118 10.08 19.84 -1.85
CA GLN A 118 11.04 19.67 -0.76
C GLN A 118 12.40 19.35 -1.37
N GLY A 119 13.39 20.19 -1.07
CA GLY A 119 14.79 19.93 -1.43
C GLY A 119 15.40 18.77 -0.63
N ASN A 120 16.68 18.58 -0.78
CA ASN A 120 17.40 17.56 -0.02
C ASN A 120 17.32 17.79 1.50
N LEU A 121 17.27 16.70 2.24
CA LEU A 121 17.18 16.71 3.69
C LEU A 121 18.50 17.18 4.32
N ARG A 122 18.44 18.18 5.19
CA ARG A 122 19.56 18.61 6.03
C ARG A 122 19.61 17.77 7.29
N THR A 123 20.76 17.20 7.56
CA THR A 123 21.06 16.40 8.75
C THR A 123 22.18 17.07 9.54
N PRO A 124 22.45 16.67 10.80
CA PRO A 124 23.61 17.15 11.55
C PRO A 124 24.96 16.90 10.83
N ASP A 125 25.04 15.84 10.01
CA ASP A 125 26.23 15.47 9.26
C ASP A 125 26.32 16.15 7.88
N GLY A 126 25.39 17.05 7.57
CA GLY A 126 25.31 17.77 6.31
C GLY A 126 24.04 17.49 5.51
N GLU A 127 24.05 17.89 4.24
CA GLU A 127 22.92 17.65 3.34
C GLU A 127 22.98 16.21 2.79
N ALA A 128 21.90 15.44 3.00
CA ALA A 128 21.77 14.10 2.44
C ALA A 128 21.45 14.22 0.94
N PRO A 129 22.32 13.78 0.03
CA PRO A 129 22.10 13.90 -1.41
C PRO A 129 20.94 12.99 -1.86
N ASN A 130 20.28 13.38 -2.96
CA ASN A 130 19.22 12.59 -3.57
C ASN A 130 18.09 12.24 -2.58
N THR A 131 17.61 13.21 -1.78
CA THR A 131 16.52 13.02 -0.84
C THR A 131 15.36 13.98 -1.08
N SER A 132 15.35 14.67 -2.21
CA SER A 132 14.29 15.60 -2.58
C SER A 132 12.96 14.88 -2.86
N PHE A 133 11.87 15.62 -2.65
CA PHE A 133 10.53 15.10 -2.79
C PHE A 133 9.59 16.17 -3.33
N ARG A 134 8.77 15.82 -4.31
CA ARG A 134 7.74 16.70 -4.86
C ARG A 134 6.42 15.96 -4.96
N GLN A 135 5.33 16.64 -4.61
CA GLN A 135 3.98 16.11 -4.83
C GLN A 135 3.00 17.20 -5.24
N LYS A 136 1.95 16.78 -5.92
CA LYS A 136 0.77 17.59 -6.20
C LYS A 136 -0.48 16.73 -6.15
N GLU A 137 -1.57 17.32 -5.68
CA GLU A 137 -2.87 16.68 -5.63
C GLU A 137 -3.95 17.64 -6.10
N GLY A 138 -4.96 17.12 -6.77
CA GLY A 138 -6.20 17.82 -7.07
C GLY A 138 -7.37 16.90 -6.78
N SER A 139 -8.41 17.41 -6.13
CA SER A 139 -9.61 16.62 -5.86
C SER A 139 -10.88 17.43 -6.02
N ALA A 140 -11.97 16.75 -6.36
CA ALA A 140 -13.30 17.31 -6.37
C ALA A 140 -14.29 16.30 -5.76
N PHE A 141 -15.22 16.80 -4.98
CA PHE A 141 -16.31 16.07 -4.36
C PHE A 141 -17.62 16.78 -4.58
N LEU A 142 -18.68 16.03 -4.82
CA LEU A 142 -20.05 16.51 -4.92
C LEU A 142 -20.99 15.49 -4.29
N SER A 143 -21.97 15.95 -3.51
CA SER A 143 -23.09 15.13 -3.08
C SER A 143 -24.39 15.91 -3.08
N TYR A 144 -25.50 15.19 -3.14
CA TYR A 144 -26.83 15.73 -3.06
C TYR A 144 -27.73 14.88 -2.18
N ASP A 145 -28.29 15.52 -1.16
CA ASP A 145 -29.31 14.95 -0.28
C ASP A 145 -30.68 15.17 -0.92
N PHE A 146 -31.27 14.14 -1.56
CA PHE A 146 -32.62 14.20 -2.12
C PHE A 146 -33.69 14.31 -1.02
N SER A 147 -33.37 13.78 0.14
CA SER A 147 -34.17 13.85 1.36
C SER A 147 -33.26 13.50 2.56
N ASP A 148 -33.76 13.61 3.77
CA ASP A 148 -33.10 13.16 5.00
C ASP A 148 -32.77 11.67 4.99
N LYS A 149 -33.36 10.92 4.06
CA LYS A 149 -33.21 9.46 3.96
C LYS A 149 -32.39 9.00 2.77
N PHE A 150 -32.16 9.81 1.76
CA PHE A 150 -31.47 9.35 0.53
C PHE A 150 -30.50 10.39 0.00
N MET A 151 -29.25 9.95 -0.14
CA MET A 151 -28.14 10.75 -0.63
C MET A 151 -27.41 10.01 -1.76
N VAL A 152 -26.96 10.75 -2.74
CA VAL A 152 -25.96 10.30 -3.71
C VAL A 152 -24.76 11.23 -3.70
N GLY A 153 -23.61 10.72 -4.05
CA GLY A 153 -22.43 11.54 -4.15
C GLY A 153 -21.31 10.82 -4.88
N GLY A 154 -20.22 11.53 -5.08
CA GLY A 154 -19.05 11.00 -5.72
C GLY A 154 -17.94 12.04 -5.79
N GLY A 155 -16.84 11.63 -6.39
CA GLY A 155 -15.71 12.53 -6.54
C GLY A 155 -14.64 11.94 -7.44
N LEU A 156 -13.66 12.76 -7.64
CA LEU A 156 -12.42 12.39 -8.31
C LEU A 156 -11.24 12.94 -7.50
N ASP A 157 -10.14 12.21 -7.53
CA ASP A 157 -8.88 12.69 -7.00
C ASP A 157 -7.72 12.21 -7.89
N SER A 158 -6.70 13.05 -8.01
CA SER A 158 -5.47 12.78 -8.73
C SER A 158 -4.29 13.23 -7.89
N PHE A 159 -3.49 12.29 -7.47
CA PHE A 159 -2.23 12.49 -6.75
C PHE A 159 -1.06 12.13 -7.65
N LYS A 160 -0.04 12.98 -7.70
CA LYS A 160 1.23 12.69 -8.36
C LYS A 160 2.39 13.10 -7.47
N GLY A 161 3.30 12.18 -7.21
CA GLY A 161 4.53 12.41 -6.47
C GLY A 161 5.76 11.96 -7.24
N SER A 162 6.90 12.57 -6.90
CA SER A 162 8.23 12.12 -7.29
C SER A 162 9.16 12.15 -6.09
N ILE A 163 10.08 11.20 -6.02
CA ILE A 163 11.07 11.10 -4.95
C ILE A 163 12.42 10.71 -5.53
N HIS A 164 13.46 11.29 -4.98
CA HIS A 164 14.84 10.84 -5.12
C HIS A 164 15.29 10.23 -3.79
N SER A 165 15.94 9.08 -3.83
CA SER A 165 16.48 8.41 -2.66
C SER A 165 17.90 7.95 -2.95
N GLY A 166 18.86 8.37 -2.14
CA GLY A 166 20.26 7.98 -2.20
C GLY A 166 20.70 7.34 -0.89
N SER A 167 21.97 6.98 -0.81
CA SER A 167 22.61 6.44 0.37
C SER A 167 23.77 7.34 0.80
N MET A 168 23.98 7.44 2.12
CA MET A 168 25.17 8.08 2.73
C MET A 168 26.16 7.02 3.25
N GLU A 169 25.87 5.74 3.05
CA GLU A 169 26.77 4.67 3.51
C GLU A 169 28.03 4.59 2.65
N PRO A 170 29.21 4.37 3.27
CA PRO A 170 30.46 4.22 2.54
C PRO A 170 30.40 3.13 1.46
N GLY A 171 30.78 3.47 0.24
CA GLY A 171 30.73 2.61 -0.92
C GLY A 171 29.40 2.62 -1.68
N TYR A 172 28.39 3.33 -1.16
CA TYR A 172 27.06 3.47 -1.78
C TYR A 172 26.72 4.92 -2.14
N GLU A 173 27.70 5.81 -2.22
CA GLU A 173 27.50 7.25 -2.46
C GLU A 173 26.84 7.53 -3.83
N ASN A 174 27.02 6.63 -4.79
CA ASN A 174 26.40 6.72 -6.11
C ASN A 174 25.23 5.73 -6.30
N PHE A 175 24.72 5.18 -5.21
CA PHE A 175 23.48 4.43 -5.24
C PHE A 175 22.29 5.40 -5.24
N ALA A 176 21.35 5.21 -6.17
CA ALA A 176 20.16 6.03 -6.24
C ALA A 176 18.92 5.20 -6.60
N VAL A 177 17.82 5.55 -5.97
CA VAL A 177 16.48 5.11 -6.34
C VAL A 177 15.65 6.34 -6.67
N ASP A 178 15.32 6.50 -7.93
CA ASP A 178 14.49 7.59 -8.41
C ASP A 178 13.10 7.06 -8.77
N VAL A 179 12.07 7.73 -8.25
CA VAL A 179 10.68 7.52 -8.65
C VAL A 179 10.20 8.84 -9.25
N PRO A 180 10.45 9.09 -10.55
CA PRO A 180 10.08 10.35 -11.21
C PRO A 180 8.57 10.53 -11.28
N LYS A 181 7.82 9.43 -11.17
CA LYS A 181 6.37 9.44 -11.18
C LYS A 181 5.82 8.31 -10.33
N TRP A 182 5.01 8.68 -9.36
CA TRP A 182 4.02 7.79 -8.75
C TRP A 182 2.69 8.53 -8.74
N GLN A 183 1.75 8.07 -9.55
CA GLN A 183 0.49 8.75 -9.80
C GLN A 183 -0.67 7.82 -9.49
N ARG A 184 -1.64 8.34 -8.74
CA ARG A 184 -2.93 7.70 -8.51
C ARG A 184 -4.04 8.61 -9.01
N ASP A 185 -4.87 8.10 -9.90
CA ASP A 185 -6.08 8.73 -10.36
C ASP A 185 -7.27 7.87 -9.92
N LYS A 186 -8.30 8.49 -9.35
CA LYS A 186 -9.47 7.80 -8.81
C LYS A 186 -10.74 8.57 -9.16
N VAL A 187 -11.77 7.82 -9.52
CA VAL A 187 -13.15 8.31 -9.64
C VAL A 187 -14.04 7.36 -8.84
N TYR A 188 -14.97 7.90 -8.07
CA TYR A 188 -15.88 7.11 -7.27
C TYR A 188 -17.27 7.73 -7.19
N ALA A 189 -18.27 6.89 -6.96
CA ALA A 189 -19.64 7.29 -6.71
C ALA A 189 -20.23 6.40 -5.63
N PHE A 190 -21.19 6.94 -4.89
CA PHE A 190 -21.94 6.19 -3.88
C PHE A 190 -23.40 6.63 -3.83
N ALA A 191 -24.24 5.72 -3.35
CA ALA A 191 -25.62 6.00 -2.97
C ALA A 191 -25.88 5.45 -1.57
N GLU A 192 -26.50 6.21 -0.72
CA GLU A 192 -26.84 5.83 0.65
C GLU A 192 -28.30 6.10 0.96
N ALA A 193 -29.00 5.08 1.44
CA ALA A 193 -30.35 5.19 1.97
C ALA A 193 -30.33 4.93 3.48
N LYS A 194 -30.92 5.85 4.26
CA LYS A 194 -31.03 5.76 5.72
C LYS A 194 -32.48 5.58 6.14
N ASN A 195 -32.72 4.92 7.27
CA ASN A 195 -34.04 4.67 7.82
C ASN A 195 -35.01 4.13 6.75
N VAL A 196 -34.54 3.12 5.96
CA VAL A 196 -35.34 2.51 4.88
C VAL A 196 -36.56 1.83 5.48
N THR A 197 -36.36 1.03 6.52
CA THR A 197 -37.38 0.51 7.42
C THR A 197 -36.82 0.49 8.85
N PRO A 198 -37.66 0.28 9.89
CA PRO A 198 -37.17 0.15 11.27
C PRO A 198 -36.12 -0.96 11.46
N TRP A 199 -36.18 -2.03 10.69
CA TRP A 199 -35.27 -3.16 10.75
C TRP A 199 -34.12 -3.08 9.72
N LEU A 200 -34.14 -2.11 8.78
CA LEU A 200 -33.11 -1.83 7.78
C LEU A 200 -32.71 -0.36 7.85
N PRO A 201 -31.93 0.05 8.86
CA PRO A 201 -31.56 1.45 9.08
C PRO A 201 -30.66 2.03 8.00
N ARG A 202 -29.88 1.20 7.26
CA ARG A 202 -28.99 1.72 6.25
C ARG A 202 -28.74 0.72 5.13
N VAL A 203 -28.72 1.24 3.89
CA VAL A 203 -28.18 0.55 2.70
C VAL A 203 -27.22 1.51 2.02
N ARG A 204 -26.02 1.05 1.71
CA ARG A 204 -25.01 1.81 1.00
C ARG A 204 -24.42 1.01 -0.14
N PHE A 205 -24.35 1.65 -1.31
CA PHE A 205 -23.67 1.15 -2.49
C PHE A 205 -22.51 2.09 -2.84
N ASP A 206 -21.33 1.56 -3.07
CA ASP A 206 -20.16 2.27 -3.55
C ASP A 206 -19.62 1.61 -4.83
N ALA A 207 -19.16 2.45 -5.77
CA ALA A 207 -18.46 2.01 -6.96
C ALA A 207 -17.27 2.94 -7.22
N PHE A 208 -16.15 2.39 -7.67
CA PHE A 208 -14.98 3.19 -7.96
C PHE A 208 -14.13 2.57 -9.07
N TRP A 209 -13.41 3.44 -9.74
CA TRP A 209 -12.29 3.10 -10.59
C TRP A 209 -11.07 3.85 -10.14
N GLN A 210 -9.92 3.16 -10.10
CA GLN A 210 -8.64 3.80 -9.85
C GLN A 210 -7.54 3.24 -10.75
N LYS A 211 -6.54 4.08 -10.99
CA LYS A 211 -5.33 3.77 -11.72
C LYS A 211 -4.14 4.23 -10.90
N ASN A 212 -3.16 3.36 -10.74
CA ASN A 212 -1.91 3.62 -10.05
C ASN A 212 -0.74 3.34 -11.01
N GLU A 213 0.05 4.36 -11.32
CA GLU A 213 1.21 4.27 -12.21
C GLU A 213 2.48 4.64 -11.44
N LYS A 214 3.50 3.81 -11.58
CA LYS A 214 4.80 4.02 -10.97
C LYS A 214 5.91 3.82 -12.00
N GLU A 215 6.68 4.87 -12.23
CA GLU A 215 7.95 4.82 -12.95
C GLU A 215 9.08 4.87 -11.91
N MET A 216 10.05 3.99 -12.04
CA MET A 216 11.16 3.89 -11.09
C MET A 216 12.45 3.57 -11.83
N THR A 217 13.51 4.26 -11.45
CA THR A 217 14.90 3.91 -11.83
C THR A 217 15.66 3.56 -10.57
N ASN A 218 16.36 2.45 -10.59
CA ASN A 218 17.27 2.04 -9.53
C ASN A 218 18.69 1.92 -10.12
N ASP A 219 19.56 2.83 -9.70
CA ASP A 219 20.96 2.89 -10.10
C ASP A 219 21.85 2.34 -8.98
N VAL A 220 22.39 1.13 -9.21
CA VAL A 220 23.32 0.46 -8.31
C VAL A 220 24.74 0.70 -8.83
N ASN A 221 25.30 1.87 -8.51
CA ASN A 221 26.68 2.23 -8.81
C ASN A 221 27.45 2.38 -7.49
N THR A 222 27.98 1.27 -7.01
CA THR A 222 28.70 1.20 -5.74
C THR A 222 30.22 1.26 -5.95
N ASP A 223 30.97 1.61 -4.90
CA ASP A 223 32.44 1.52 -4.93
C ASP A 223 32.87 0.05 -4.93
N PRO A 224 33.51 -0.44 -6.02
CA PRO A 224 33.90 -1.85 -6.13
C PRO A 224 35.00 -2.26 -5.15
N ALA A 225 35.80 -1.34 -4.63
CA ALA A 225 36.83 -1.63 -3.65
C ALA A 225 36.22 -1.98 -2.28
N ILE A 226 35.08 -1.36 -1.94
CA ILE A 226 34.36 -1.58 -0.68
C ILE A 226 33.37 -2.73 -0.82
N THR A 227 32.45 -2.64 -1.79
CA THR A 227 31.32 -3.57 -1.94
C THR A 227 31.67 -4.88 -2.64
N LYS A 228 32.81 -4.95 -3.29
CA LYS A 228 33.27 -6.07 -4.14
C LYS A 228 32.39 -6.32 -5.37
N MET A 229 31.54 -5.36 -5.70
CA MET A 229 30.61 -5.45 -6.84
C MET A 229 31.22 -4.80 -8.09
N PRO A 230 31.58 -5.59 -9.13
CA PRO A 230 32.20 -5.03 -10.34
C PRO A 230 31.19 -4.37 -11.28
N LEU A 231 29.90 -4.63 -11.12
CA LEU A 231 28.84 -4.15 -12.01
C LEU A 231 28.29 -2.80 -11.56
N VAL A 232 27.97 -1.96 -12.54
CA VAL A 232 27.00 -0.87 -12.44
C VAL A 232 25.71 -1.39 -13.05
N VAL A 233 24.63 -1.36 -12.29
CA VAL A 233 23.34 -1.88 -12.73
C VAL A 233 22.32 -0.76 -12.67
N THR A 234 21.65 -0.50 -13.79
CA THR A 234 20.48 0.40 -13.86
C THR A 234 19.25 -0.41 -14.20
N ASN A 235 18.22 -0.32 -13.34
CA ASN A 235 16.92 -0.93 -13.57
C ASN A 235 15.87 0.17 -13.74
N ASN A 236 15.14 0.14 -14.85
CA ASN A 236 13.99 0.99 -15.11
C ASN A 236 12.72 0.14 -15.07
N ALA A 237 11.73 0.57 -14.31
CA ALA A 237 10.44 -0.10 -14.21
C ALA A 237 9.29 0.89 -14.45
N ASP A 238 8.34 0.49 -15.29
CA ASP A 238 7.05 1.14 -15.49
C ASP A 238 5.96 0.15 -15.09
N ASN A 239 5.27 0.45 -13.99
CA ASN A 239 4.21 -0.39 -13.47
C ASN A 239 2.89 0.35 -13.53
N ARG A 240 1.87 -0.31 -14.05
CA ARG A 240 0.52 0.24 -14.17
C ARG A 240 -0.49 -0.74 -13.61
N ASN A 241 -1.13 -0.32 -12.51
CA ASN A 241 -2.24 -1.05 -11.91
C ASN A 241 -3.55 -0.31 -12.21
N LYS A 242 -4.61 -1.04 -12.57
CA LYS A 242 -5.96 -0.50 -12.63
C LYS A 242 -6.87 -1.36 -11.80
N GLN A 243 -7.83 -0.74 -11.14
CA GLN A 243 -8.84 -1.43 -10.34
C GLN A 243 -10.21 -0.86 -10.64
N LEU A 244 -11.17 -1.75 -10.81
CA LEU A 244 -12.60 -1.45 -10.79
C LEU A 244 -13.20 -2.20 -9.60
N GLY A 245 -13.90 -1.51 -8.73
CA GLY A 245 -14.49 -2.12 -7.55
C GLY A 245 -15.88 -1.59 -7.24
N SER A 246 -16.67 -2.41 -6.56
CA SER A 246 -17.92 -2.00 -5.95
C SER A 246 -18.19 -2.76 -4.66
N SER A 247 -18.98 -2.15 -3.77
CA SER A 247 -19.46 -2.77 -2.55
C SER A 247 -20.92 -2.43 -2.30
N LEU A 248 -21.65 -3.37 -1.71
CA LEU A 248 -22.97 -3.19 -1.19
C LEU A 248 -22.97 -3.56 0.28
N GLN A 249 -23.32 -2.63 1.15
CA GLN A 249 -23.46 -2.85 2.58
C GLN A 249 -24.91 -2.61 3.01
N MET A 250 -25.42 -3.47 3.86
CA MET A 250 -26.72 -3.35 4.50
C MET A 250 -26.57 -3.52 6.00
N ASP A 251 -27.14 -2.58 6.75
CA ASP A 251 -27.16 -2.58 8.19
C ASP A 251 -28.58 -2.93 8.65
N TRP A 252 -28.69 -3.83 9.63
CA TRP A 252 -29.95 -4.41 10.11
C TRP A 252 -30.07 -4.22 11.62
N ALA A 253 -31.19 -3.69 12.07
CA ALA A 253 -31.58 -3.64 13.48
C ALA A 253 -32.50 -4.83 13.76
N ILE A 254 -32.10 -5.74 14.64
CA ILE A 254 -32.82 -6.97 14.99
C ILE A 254 -33.26 -6.85 16.43
N GLY A 255 -34.53 -6.44 16.65
CA GLY A 255 -34.97 -6.01 17.96
C GLY A 255 -34.21 -4.79 18.46
N ASP A 256 -34.16 -4.61 19.78
CA ASP A 256 -33.55 -3.42 20.40
C ASP A 256 -32.05 -3.61 20.72
N ASN A 257 -31.56 -4.85 20.69
CA ASN A 257 -30.25 -5.20 21.25
C ASN A 257 -29.25 -5.74 20.23
N HIS A 258 -29.65 -5.93 18.96
CA HIS A 258 -28.78 -6.55 17.97
C HIS A 258 -28.66 -5.69 16.72
N TYR A 259 -27.43 -5.47 16.28
CA TYR A 259 -27.10 -4.75 15.05
C TYR A 259 -26.23 -5.64 14.15
N LEU A 260 -26.74 -5.93 12.95
CA LEU A 260 -26.04 -6.78 11.99
C LEU A 260 -25.63 -5.95 10.78
N ILE A 261 -24.37 -6.03 10.39
CA ILE A 261 -23.85 -5.51 9.13
C ILE A 261 -23.61 -6.68 8.20
N THR A 262 -24.17 -6.62 6.99
CA THR A 262 -23.88 -7.56 5.92
C THR A 262 -23.35 -6.84 4.70
N GLY A 263 -22.52 -7.48 3.91
CA GLY A 263 -22.07 -6.86 2.68
C GLY A 263 -21.46 -7.83 1.67
N TYR A 264 -21.37 -7.33 0.46
CA TYR A 264 -20.71 -7.98 -0.68
C TYR A 264 -19.74 -7.00 -1.34
N ASP A 265 -18.50 -7.45 -1.51
CA ASP A 265 -17.46 -6.68 -2.20
C ASP A 265 -17.02 -7.43 -3.45
N ILE A 266 -16.78 -6.69 -4.52
CA ILE A 266 -16.15 -7.19 -5.75
C ILE A 266 -15.10 -6.21 -6.22
N SER A 267 -13.92 -6.70 -6.62
CA SER A 267 -12.92 -5.90 -7.31
C SER A 267 -12.23 -6.69 -8.41
N TYR A 268 -11.92 -6.00 -9.49
CA TYR A 268 -11.12 -6.52 -10.60
C TYR A 268 -9.90 -5.63 -10.78
N ASP A 269 -8.73 -6.23 -10.59
CA ASP A 269 -7.42 -5.59 -10.62
C ASP A 269 -6.65 -6.06 -11.84
N THR A 270 -5.95 -5.14 -12.52
CA THR A 270 -5.04 -5.49 -13.62
C THR A 270 -3.66 -4.91 -13.37
N LEU A 271 -2.62 -5.66 -13.72
CA LEU A 271 -1.22 -5.25 -13.69
C LEU A 271 -0.65 -5.33 -15.10
N LYS A 272 0.01 -4.23 -15.54
CA LYS A 272 0.98 -4.23 -16.65
C LYS A 272 2.29 -3.68 -16.13
N ALA A 273 3.38 -4.40 -16.38
CA ALA A 273 4.68 -4.03 -15.87
C ALA A 273 5.77 -4.27 -16.92
N ASP A 274 6.46 -3.20 -17.26
CA ASP A 274 7.66 -3.20 -18.10
C ASP A 274 8.89 -2.99 -17.22
N THR A 275 9.92 -3.80 -17.41
CA THR A 275 11.20 -3.64 -16.72
C THR A 275 12.33 -3.74 -17.74
N ARG A 276 13.27 -2.82 -17.65
CA ARG A 276 14.51 -2.84 -18.45
C ARG A 276 15.69 -2.72 -17.52
N ALA A 277 16.61 -3.67 -17.60
CA ALA A 277 17.84 -3.63 -16.86
C ALA A 277 19.04 -3.54 -17.81
N SER A 278 20.05 -2.80 -17.38
CA SER A 278 21.37 -2.78 -18.01
C SER A 278 22.44 -2.96 -16.96
N ALA A 279 23.42 -3.79 -17.25
CA ALA A 279 24.60 -3.98 -16.44
C ALA A 279 25.85 -3.69 -17.26
N SER A 280 26.72 -2.87 -16.72
CA SER A 280 28.01 -2.50 -17.31
C SER A 280 29.15 -2.68 -16.32
N THR A 281 30.38 -2.77 -16.82
CA THR A 281 31.58 -2.80 -16.00
C THR A 281 32.77 -2.29 -16.80
N SER A 282 33.90 -2.05 -16.12
CA SER A 282 35.18 -1.72 -16.74
C SER A 282 36.31 -2.59 -16.16
N VAL A 283 37.46 -2.59 -16.83
CA VAL A 283 38.66 -3.29 -16.35
C VAL A 283 39.07 -2.76 -14.96
N GLU A 284 39.03 -1.43 -14.80
CA GLU A 284 39.39 -0.75 -13.53
C GLU A 284 38.45 -1.17 -12.40
N ARG A 285 37.15 -1.24 -12.65
CA ARG A 285 36.18 -1.69 -11.64
C ARG A 285 36.38 -3.13 -11.22
N ILE A 286 36.65 -4.04 -12.17
CA ILE A 286 36.89 -5.44 -11.89
C ILE A 286 38.19 -5.60 -11.04
N LEU A 287 39.23 -4.90 -11.39
CA LEU A 287 40.51 -4.92 -10.63
C LEU A 287 40.34 -4.35 -9.23
N ALA A 288 39.57 -3.27 -9.09
CA ALA A 288 39.31 -2.64 -7.79
C ALA A 288 38.56 -3.55 -6.80
N THR A 289 37.77 -4.53 -7.26
CA THR A 289 37.16 -5.52 -6.36
C THR A 289 38.15 -6.40 -5.62
N GLY A 290 39.36 -6.58 -6.18
CA GLY A 290 40.36 -7.49 -5.65
C GLY A 290 40.11 -8.99 -5.91
N ILE A 291 39.00 -9.33 -6.65
CA ILE A 291 38.69 -10.75 -6.95
C ILE A 291 39.75 -11.49 -7.72
N LEU A 292 40.65 -10.78 -8.42
CA LEU A 292 41.76 -11.31 -9.17
C LEU A 292 43.11 -11.17 -8.45
N ALA A 293 43.14 -10.70 -7.20
CA ALA A 293 44.37 -10.34 -6.47
C ALA A 293 45.36 -11.49 -6.29
N SER A 294 44.88 -12.75 -6.35
CA SER A 294 45.77 -13.94 -6.25
C SER A 294 46.52 -14.25 -7.55
N ALA A 295 46.16 -13.65 -8.68
CA ALA A 295 46.83 -13.90 -9.97
C ALA A 295 47.99 -12.90 -10.20
N PRO A 296 49.00 -13.25 -11.02
CA PRO A 296 50.03 -12.30 -11.42
C PRO A 296 49.46 -11.07 -12.13
N PRO A 297 50.04 -9.85 -12.02
CA PRO A 297 49.46 -8.62 -12.57
C PRO A 297 49.09 -8.68 -14.06
N PHE A 298 49.91 -9.33 -14.88
CA PHE A 298 49.61 -9.51 -16.28
C PHE A 298 48.37 -10.39 -16.51
N ALA A 299 48.19 -11.45 -15.74
CA ALA A 299 47.02 -12.33 -15.82
C ALA A 299 45.76 -11.63 -15.30
N GLN A 300 45.88 -10.78 -14.27
CA GLN A 300 44.76 -9.93 -13.80
C GLN A 300 44.23 -9.05 -14.92
N GLN A 301 45.09 -8.35 -15.67
CA GLN A 301 44.70 -7.48 -16.77
C GLN A 301 43.96 -8.23 -17.90
N ILE A 302 44.48 -9.40 -18.29
CA ILE A 302 43.86 -10.22 -19.33
C ILE A 302 42.49 -10.74 -18.86
N ALA A 303 42.41 -11.25 -17.63
CA ALA A 303 41.14 -11.74 -17.06
C ALA A 303 40.11 -10.62 -16.92
N ALA A 304 40.50 -9.47 -16.38
CA ALA A 304 39.62 -8.32 -16.24
C ALA A 304 39.11 -7.81 -17.61
N ALA A 305 39.99 -7.76 -18.63
CA ALA A 305 39.59 -7.38 -19.99
C ALA A 305 38.59 -8.36 -20.63
N SER A 306 38.75 -9.65 -20.36
CA SER A 306 37.83 -10.69 -20.80
C SER A 306 36.48 -10.57 -20.08
N MET A 307 36.52 -10.38 -18.78
CA MET A 307 35.30 -10.16 -17.96
C MET A 307 34.55 -8.89 -18.37
N ALA A 308 35.25 -7.79 -18.61
CA ALA A 308 34.64 -6.51 -19.04
C ALA A 308 33.88 -6.63 -20.38
N LYS A 309 34.22 -7.60 -21.21
CA LYS A 309 33.49 -7.90 -22.45
C LYS A 309 32.37 -8.89 -22.28
N SER A 310 32.49 -9.83 -21.33
CA SER A 310 31.53 -10.95 -21.22
C SER A 310 30.44 -10.76 -20.19
N ILE A 311 30.65 -9.95 -19.15
CA ILE A 311 29.69 -9.73 -18.06
C ILE A 311 28.57 -8.74 -18.41
N PRO A 312 28.81 -7.62 -19.15
CA PRO A 312 27.76 -6.67 -19.46
C PRO A 312 26.57 -7.30 -20.16
N TYR A 313 25.37 -6.84 -19.80
CA TYR A 313 24.14 -7.27 -20.43
C TYR A 313 23.07 -6.18 -20.42
N THR A 314 22.06 -6.35 -21.27
CA THR A 314 20.76 -5.66 -21.18
C THR A 314 19.66 -6.71 -21.11
N SER A 315 18.59 -6.44 -20.37
CA SER A 315 17.42 -7.32 -20.33
C SER A 315 16.13 -6.51 -20.34
N THR A 316 15.10 -7.13 -20.89
CA THR A 316 13.73 -6.61 -20.86
C THR A 316 12.84 -7.67 -20.26
N ALA A 317 11.81 -7.24 -19.53
CA ALA A 317 10.76 -8.08 -19.02
C ALA A 317 9.41 -7.37 -19.14
N TYR A 318 8.41 -8.07 -19.64
CA TYR A 318 7.03 -7.60 -19.69
C TYR A 318 6.12 -8.60 -19.00
N HIS A 319 5.17 -8.04 -18.22
CA HIS A 319 4.19 -8.84 -17.50
C HIS A 319 2.79 -8.22 -17.64
N GLU A 320 1.81 -9.08 -17.87
CA GLU A 320 0.40 -8.70 -17.83
C GLU A 320 -0.40 -9.75 -17.07
N GLY A 321 -1.12 -9.32 -16.02
CA GLY A 321 -1.90 -10.20 -15.19
C GLY A 321 -3.09 -9.50 -14.57
N ASP A 322 -4.02 -10.29 -14.02
CA ASP A 322 -5.19 -9.77 -13.33
C ASP A 322 -5.54 -10.56 -12.06
N MET A 323 -6.42 -9.94 -11.28
CA MET A 323 -6.94 -10.53 -10.05
C MET A 323 -8.41 -10.13 -9.87
N LEU A 324 -9.28 -11.11 -9.75
CA LEU A 324 -10.68 -10.92 -9.39
C LEU A 324 -10.90 -11.35 -7.95
N THR A 325 -11.35 -10.42 -7.13
CA THR A 325 -11.67 -10.65 -5.72
C THR A 325 -13.17 -10.50 -5.51
N ASN A 326 -13.77 -11.46 -4.82
CA ASN A 326 -15.15 -11.40 -4.34
C ASN A 326 -15.17 -11.70 -2.84
N ALA A 327 -16.11 -11.11 -2.10
CA ALA A 327 -16.29 -11.44 -0.71
C ALA A 327 -17.70 -11.20 -0.22
N LEU A 328 -18.16 -12.08 0.66
CA LEU A 328 -19.36 -11.92 1.46
C LEU A 328 -18.97 -11.82 2.92
N TYR A 329 -19.58 -10.91 3.66
CA TYR A 329 -19.33 -10.77 5.09
C TYR A 329 -20.59 -10.45 5.89
N ALA A 330 -20.52 -10.81 7.17
CA ALA A 330 -21.53 -10.48 8.17
C ALA A 330 -20.83 -10.19 9.50
N GLN A 331 -21.21 -9.11 10.18
CA GLN A 331 -20.73 -8.70 11.49
C GLN A 331 -21.91 -8.36 12.37
N MET A 332 -22.06 -9.08 13.48
CA MET A 332 -23.10 -8.84 14.48
C MET A 332 -22.52 -8.12 15.70
N GLU A 333 -23.25 -7.17 16.24
CA GLU A 333 -23.04 -6.60 17.55
C GLU A 333 -24.31 -6.78 18.38
N SER A 334 -24.16 -7.24 19.60
CA SER A 334 -25.27 -7.57 20.51
C SER A 334 -25.01 -6.95 21.87
N THR A 335 -25.92 -6.10 22.31
CA THR A 335 -25.97 -5.61 23.70
C THR A 335 -26.58 -6.68 24.58
N LEU A 336 -25.84 -7.12 25.60
CA LEU A 336 -26.23 -8.15 26.54
C LEU A 336 -26.50 -7.56 27.93
N PRO A 337 -27.21 -8.27 28.83
CA PRO A 337 -27.38 -7.84 30.23
C PRO A 337 -26.05 -7.57 30.95
N ALA A 338 -26.10 -6.76 32.01
CA ALA A 338 -24.95 -6.39 32.84
C ALA A 338 -23.82 -5.66 32.09
N ASP A 339 -24.21 -4.79 31.13
CA ASP A 339 -23.32 -3.89 30.38
C ASP A 339 -22.25 -4.60 29.53
N PHE A 340 -22.58 -5.81 29.08
CA PHE A 340 -21.75 -6.52 28.09
C PHE A 340 -22.19 -6.15 26.66
N THR A 341 -21.21 -6.03 25.78
CA THR A 341 -21.39 -5.98 24.32
C THR A 341 -20.60 -7.12 23.70
N LEU A 342 -21.28 -7.97 22.94
CA LEU A 342 -20.67 -9.07 22.17
C LEU A 342 -20.66 -8.72 20.70
N SER A 343 -19.50 -8.73 20.07
CA SER A 343 -19.33 -8.59 18.62
C SER A 343 -18.77 -9.89 18.02
N TYR A 344 -19.31 -10.34 16.88
CA TYR A 344 -18.80 -11.50 16.17
C TYR A 344 -19.11 -11.41 14.68
N GLY A 345 -18.23 -11.96 13.87
CA GLY A 345 -18.39 -11.85 12.44
C GLY A 345 -17.67 -12.93 11.65
N VAL A 346 -18.05 -13.02 10.39
CA VAL A 346 -17.47 -13.93 9.40
C VAL A 346 -17.34 -13.23 8.06
N ARG A 347 -16.25 -13.50 7.37
CA ARG A 347 -16.07 -13.15 5.94
C ARG A 347 -15.60 -14.36 5.19
N TYR A 348 -16.16 -14.58 4.03
CA TYR A 348 -15.64 -15.51 3.04
C TYR A 348 -15.16 -14.74 1.82
N THR A 349 -13.87 -14.88 1.52
CA THR A 349 -13.24 -14.23 0.36
C THR A 349 -12.75 -15.29 -0.60
N TRP A 350 -12.99 -15.08 -1.91
CA TRP A 350 -12.38 -15.90 -2.96
C TRP A 350 -11.72 -14.98 -3.98
N VAL A 351 -10.53 -15.39 -4.39
CA VAL A 351 -9.64 -14.63 -5.26
C VAL A 351 -9.16 -15.51 -6.39
N GLN A 352 -9.36 -15.06 -7.61
CA GLN A 352 -8.78 -15.64 -8.81
C GLN A 352 -7.66 -14.72 -9.28
N SER A 353 -6.47 -15.24 -9.47
CA SER A 353 -5.31 -14.48 -9.97
C SER A 353 -4.71 -15.22 -11.17
N GLU A 354 -4.34 -14.46 -12.19
CA GLU A 354 -3.79 -14.98 -13.44
C GLU A 354 -2.66 -14.08 -13.95
N MET A 355 -1.53 -14.67 -14.30
CA MET A 355 -0.52 -14.05 -15.13
C MET A 355 -0.74 -14.50 -16.56
N LYS A 356 -1.28 -13.61 -17.39
CA LYS A 356 -1.68 -13.87 -18.77
C LYS A 356 -0.51 -13.84 -19.74
N HIS A 357 0.49 -13.04 -19.40
CA HIS A 357 1.67 -12.86 -20.24
C HIS A 357 2.90 -12.55 -19.41
N ALA A 358 3.96 -13.29 -19.67
CA ALA A 358 5.29 -13.07 -19.07
C ALA A 358 6.36 -13.38 -20.12
N GLU A 359 7.00 -12.34 -20.64
CA GLU A 359 8.05 -12.50 -21.64
C GLU A 359 9.29 -11.69 -21.27
N GLY A 360 10.46 -12.19 -21.62
CA GLY A 360 11.72 -11.49 -21.41
C GLY A 360 12.80 -11.87 -22.41
N SER A 361 13.72 -10.93 -22.57
CA SER A 361 14.92 -11.15 -23.37
C SER A 361 16.15 -10.62 -22.65
N LYS A 362 17.30 -11.27 -22.88
CA LYS A 362 18.60 -10.84 -22.39
C LYS A 362 19.61 -10.82 -23.53
N THR A 363 20.27 -9.69 -23.69
CA THR A 363 21.31 -9.48 -24.68
C THR A 363 22.66 -9.30 -23.98
N ASN A 364 23.66 -10.03 -24.42
CA ASN A 364 25.06 -9.91 -23.98
C ASN A 364 26.03 -10.08 -25.16
N SER A 365 27.31 -10.24 -24.91
CA SER A 365 28.35 -10.41 -25.94
C SER A 365 28.15 -11.64 -26.84
N LYS A 366 27.28 -12.60 -26.47
CA LYS A 366 26.97 -13.81 -27.23
C LYS A 366 25.70 -13.67 -28.09
N GLY A 367 24.98 -12.57 -27.96
CA GLY A 367 23.74 -12.29 -28.66
C GLY A 367 22.54 -12.16 -27.75
N THR A 368 21.35 -12.16 -28.36
CA THR A 368 20.06 -12.08 -27.66
C THR A 368 19.45 -13.46 -27.50
N ALA A 369 18.96 -13.75 -26.29
CA ALA A 369 18.27 -14.99 -25.96
C ALA A 369 17.02 -14.71 -25.11
N PRO A 370 16.00 -15.59 -25.12
CA PRO A 370 14.91 -15.55 -24.15
C PRO A 370 15.48 -15.54 -22.72
N TYR A 371 14.84 -14.77 -21.85
CA TYR A 371 15.20 -14.65 -20.44
C TYR A 371 13.97 -14.97 -19.60
N ASP A 372 14.12 -15.91 -18.67
CA ASP A 372 13.03 -16.26 -17.76
C ASP A 372 12.72 -15.06 -16.85
N VAL A 373 11.49 -14.62 -16.88
CA VAL A 373 11.02 -13.45 -16.12
C VAL A 373 9.84 -13.79 -15.21
N GLY A 374 9.41 -15.05 -15.22
CA GLY A 374 8.29 -15.53 -14.44
C GLY A 374 7.45 -16.56 -15.18
N THR A 375 6.28 -16.86 -14.63
CA THR A 375 5.43 -17.96 -15.09
C THR A 375 4.03 -17.47 -15.46
N GLU A 376 3.58 -17.76 -16.68
CA GLU A 376 2.17 -17.68 -17.06
C GLU A 376 1.41 -18.79 -16.34
N SER A 377 0.53 -18.42 -15.44
CA SER A 377 -0.21 -19.36 -14.60
C SER A 377 -1.40 -18.70 -13.94
N SER A 378 -2.31 -19.50 -13.43
CA SER A 378 -3.46 -19.04 -12.67
C SER A 378 -3.57 -19.75 -11.32
N SER A 379 -4.23 -19.12 -10.37
CA SER A 379 -4.55 -19.73 -9.09
C SER A 379 -5.86 -19.21 -8.53
N ASN A 380 -6.54 -20.09 -7.78
CA ASN A 380 -7.74 -19.79 -7.03
C ASN A 380 -7.44 -19.95 -5.54
N ASN A 381 -7.76 -18.93 -4.76
CA ASN A 381 -7.62 -18.95 -3.32
C ASN A 381 -8.96 -18.58 -2.68
N SER A 382 -9.35 -19.28 -1.63
CA SER A 382 -10.51 -18.91 -0.84
C SER A 382 -10.18 -19.02 0.65
N ARG A 383 -10.72 -18.09 1.44
CA ARG A 383 -10.49 -18.09 2.88
C ARG A 383 -11.70 -17.59 3.66
N PRO A 384 -12.24 -18.40 4.59
CA PRO A 384 -13.08 -17.89 5.67
C PRO A 384 -12.19 -17.26 6.76
N VAL A 385 -12.64 -16.17 7.36
CA VAL A 385 -12.06 -15.57 8.57
C VAL A 385 -13.15 -15.17 9.54
N PHE A 386 -12.84 -15.22 10.83
CA PHE A 386 -13.77 -15.00 11.92
C PHE A 386 -13.19 -13.99 12.90
N ASN A 387 -14.07 -13.30 13.61
CA ASN A 387 -13.73 -12.54 14.81
C ASN A 387 -14.78 -12.75 15.89
N VAL A 388 -14.36 -12.53 17.13
CA VAL A 388 -15.26 -12.41 18.28
C VAL A 388 -14.63 -11.42 19.26
N GLY A 389 -15.45 -10.53 19.81
CA GLY A 389 -15.05 -9.55 20.80
C GLY A 389 -16.10 -9.44 21.90
N LEU A 390 -15.66 -9.38 23.13
CA LEU A 390 -16.49 -9.10 24.29
C LEU A 390 -15.97 -7.84 24.98
N MET A 391 -16.86 -6.89 25.18
CA MET A 391 -16.61 -5.67 25.93
C MET A 391 -17.53 -5.61 27.15
N TRP A 392 -17.01 -5.15 28.28
CA TRP A 392 -17.76 -4.88 29.47
C TRP A 392 -17.54 -3.45 29.94
N SER A 393 -18.62 -2.73 30.24
CA SER A 393 -18.62 -1.32 30.64
C SER A 393 -19.46 -1.03 31.90
N GLY A 394 -19.58 -2.02 32.81
CA GLY A 394 -20.40 -1.90 34.02
C GLY A 394 -19.84 -1.01 35.13
N ILE A 395 -18.61 -0.48 34.97
CA ILE A 395 -18.03 0.57 35.82
C ILE A 395 -17.98 1.86 35.01
N PRO A 396 -18.50 3.00 35.54
CA PRO A 396 -18.38 4.29 34.86
C PRO A 396 -16.93 4.58 34.47
N ASP A 397 -16.76 5.14 33.28
CA ASP A 397 -15.44 5.54 32.72
C ASP A 397 -14.47 4.41 32.40
N LEU A 398 -14.81 3.14 32.71
CA LEU A 398 -13.96 1.97 32.46
C LEU A 398 -14.62 1.00 31.48
N ALA A 399 -13.91 0.67 30.41
CA ALA A 399 -14.26 -0.41 29.51
C ALA A 399 -13.16 -1.48 29.50
N LEU A 400 -13.54 -2.74 29.74
CA LEU A 400 -12.67 -3.92 29.58
C LEU A 400 -13.03 -4.63 28.28
N ARG A 401 -12.03 -5.13 27.55
CA ARG A 401 -12.25 -5.85 26.31
C ARG A 401 -11.40 -7.12 26.20
N ALA A 402 -11.97 -8.12 25.56
CA ALA A 402 -11.25 -9.31 25.11
C ALA A 402 -11.66 -9.61 23.67
N THR A 403 -10.69 -9.84 22.78
CA THR A 403 -10.96 -10.09 21.38
C THR A 403 -10.12 -11.24 20.84
N PHE A 404 -10.73 -12.00 19.93
CA PHE A 404 -10.08 -12.92 19.03
C PHE A 404 -10.40 -12.48 17.59
N ALA A 405 -9.39 -12.39 16.74
CA ALA A 405 -9.59 -12.04 15.35
C ALA A 405 -8.60 -12.77 14.44
N GLN A 406 -9.08 -13.19 13.28
CA GLN A 406 -8.28 -13.77 12.23
C GLN A 406 -7.98 -12.75 11.15
N GLY A 407 -6.72 -12.75 10.68
CA GLY A 407 -6.26 -12.00 9.54
C GLY A 407 -5.81 -12.91 8.40
N PHE A 408 -5.83 -12.40 7.18
CA PHE A 408 -5.24 -13.07 6.04
C PHE A 408 -4.71 -12.09 5.01
N ARG A 409 -3.76 -12.55 4.20
CA ARG A 409 -3.25 -11.82 3.03
C ARG A 409 -3.08 -12.78 1.86
N VAL A 410 -3.68 -12.44 0.73
CA VAL A 410 -3.47 -13.18 -0.51
C VAL A 410 -2.15 -12.73 -1.13
N PRO A 411 -1.30 -13.65 -1.62
CA PRO A 411 -0.07 -13.29 -2.31
C PRO A 411 -0.36 -12.41 -3.53
N SER A 412 0.46 -11.39 -3.74
CA SER A 412 0.37 -10.50 -4.91
C SER A 412 0.75 -11.22 -6.21
N LEU A 413 0.40 -10.62 -7.35
CA LEU A 413 0.84 -11.13 -8.66
C LEU A 413 2.37 -11.19 -8.76
N GLN A 414 3.08 -10.22 -8.12
CA GLN A 414 4.54 -10.24 -8.10
C GLN A 414 5.09 -11.44 -7.36
N GLU A 415 4.63 -11.72 -6.16
CA GLU A 415 5.14 -12.81 -5.33
C GLU A 415 4.92 -14.19 -5.99
N LYS A 416 3.81 -14.36 -6.70
CA LYS A 416 3.47 -15.63 -7.34
C LYS A 416 4.12 -15.83 -8.70
N TYR A 417 4.22 -14.78 -9.52
CA TYR A 417 4.43 -14.98 -10.97
C TYR A 417 5.57 -14.16 -11.57
N VAL A 418 6.09 -13.14 -10.88
CA VAL A 418 7.05 -12.19 -11.46
C VAL A 418 8.44 -12.40 -10.88
N MET A 419 9.40 -12.69 -11.75
CA MET A 419 10.81 -12.61 -11.37
C MET A 419 11.24 -11.15 -11.27
N SER A 420 11.86 -10.75 -10.17
CA SER A 420 12.27 -9.38 -9.90
C SER A 420 13.74 -9.31 -9.51
N ALA A 421 14.47 -8.34 -10.07
CA ALA A 421 15.81 -8.02 -9.65
C ALA A 421 15.78 -7.01 -8.48
N MET A 422 16.56 -7.24 -7.44
CA MET A 422 16.71 -6.34 -6.30
C MET A 422 18.14 -6.34 -5.78
N GLY A 423 18.81 -5.18 -5.86
CA GLY A 423 20.10 -4.95 -5.19
C GLY A 423 21.23 -5.92 -5.51
N GLY A 424 21.26 -6.53 -6.69
CA GLY A 424 22.26 -7.54 -7.10
C GLY A 424 21.80 -8.98 -6.91
N GLY A 425 20.66 -9.24 -6.27
CA GLY A 425 19.97 -10.51 -6.19
C GLY A 425 18.78 -10.62 -7.15
N THR A 426 18.27 -11.83 -7.32
CA THR A 426 17.05 -12.11 -8.07
C THR A 426 16.01 -12.75 -7.15
N ILE A 427 14.82 -12.19 -7.11
CA ILE A 427 13.68 -12.77 -6.41
C ILE A 427 12.95 -13.65 -7.40
N LEU A 428 12.83 -14.93 -7.06
CA LEU A 428 12.15 -15.92 -7.87
C LEU A 428 10.65 -15.94 -7.53
N PRO A 429 9.77 -16.04 -8.52
CA PRO A 429 8.35 -16.22 -8.28
C PRO A 429 8.06 -17.61 -7.68
N ASN A 430 6.99 -17.70 -6.89
CA ASN A 430 6.51 -18.97 -6.37
C ASN A 430 4.98 -19.10 -6.55
N PRO A 431 4.53 -19.74 -7.65
CA PRO A 431 3.09 -19.97 -7.89
C PRO A 431 2.40 -20.80 -6.81
N GLY A 432 3.18 -21.59 -6.04
CA GLY A 432 2.67 -22.42 -4.96
C GLY A 432 2.38 -21.70 -3.64
N LEU A 433 2.62 -20.39 -3.56
CA LEU A 433 2.34 -19.61 -2.35
C LEU A 433 0.87 -19.69 -1.96
N LYS A 434 0.63 -19.97 -0.69
CA LYS A 434 -0.68 -19.94 -0.03
C LYS A 434 -0.93 -18.56 0.57
N PRO A 435 -2.19 -18.19 0.85
CA PRO A 435 -2.49 -17.01 1.63
C PRO A 435 -1.86 -17.08 3.03
N GLU A 436 -1.21 -16.00 3.46
CA GLU A 436 -0.80 -15.83 4.85
C GLU A 436 -2.03 -15.76 5.76
N THR A 437 -1.93 -16.29 6.96
CA THR A 437 -3.00 -16.23 7.95
C THR A 437 -2.46 -15.89 9.33
N SER A 438 -3.27 -15.25 10.15
CA SER A 438 -2.94 -14.97 11.53
C SER A 438 -4.13 -15.16 12.45
N ASN A 439 -3.85 -15.58 13.69
CA ASN A 439 -4.79 -15.63 14.81
C ASN A 439 -4.26 -14.66 15.88
N SER A 440 -5.06 -13.68 16.25
CA SER A 440 -4.68 -12.68 17.25
C SER A 440 -5.65 -12.69 18.42
N TYR A 441 -5.10 -12.64 19.60
CA TYR A 441 -5.80 -12.58 20.88
C TYR A 441 -5.41 -11.28 21.58
N GLU A 442 -6.36 -10.52 22.06
CA GLU A 442 -6.13 -9.28 22.79
C GLU A 442 -7.00 -9.18 24.01
N ILE A 443 -6.43 -8.69 25.10
CA ILE A 443 -7.16 -8.19 26.28
C ILE A 443 -6.76 -6.74 26.50
N GLY A 444 -7.70 -5.90 26.92
CA GLY A 444 -7.42 -4.48 27.13
C GLY A 444 -8.38 -3.81 28.09
N ALA A 445 -7.95 -2.68 28.60
CA ALA A 445 -8.72 -1.80 29.46
C ALA A 445 -8.57 -0.36 28.98
N ARG A 446 -9.69 0.36 28.90
CA ARG A 446 -9.73 1.78 28.60
C ARG A 446 -10.44 2.54 29.72
N TYR A 447 -9.77 3.54 30.25
CA TYR A 447 -10.31 4.45 31.26
C TYR A 447 -10.33 5.88 30.70
N VAL A 448 -11.48 6.57 30.84
CA VAL A 448 -11.65 7.95 30.35
C VAL A 448 -12.38 8.75 31.42
N HIS A 449 -11.72 9.71 32.06
CA HIS A 449 -12.30 10.55 33.10
C HIS A 449 -11.65 11.95 33.08
N ASP A 450 -12.47 13.01 33.12
CA ASP A 450 -12.05 14.41 33.26
C ASP A 450 -10.82 14.83 32.38
N GLY A 451 -10.85 14.46 31.10
CA GLY A 451 -9.76 14.77 30.17
C GLY A 451 -8.55 13.82 30.23
N LEU A 452 -8.50 12.89 31.19
CA LEU A 452 -7.55 11.78 31.21
C LEU A 452 -8.09 10.63 30.36
N SER A 453 -7.29 10.14 29.41
CA SER A 453 -7.60 8.91 28.64
C SER A 453 -6.41 7.96 28.71
N VAL A 454 -6.64 6.76 29.21
CA VAL A 454 -5.63 5.69 29.29
C VAL A 454 -6.18 4.45 28.60
N ASP A 455 -5.44 3.91 27.65
CA ASP A 455 -5.79 2.66 26.95
C ASP A 455 -4.57 1.71 27.04
N VAL A 456 -4.75 0.56 27.66
CA VAL A 456 -3.72 -0.48 27.82
C VAL A 456 -4.21 -1.76 27.21
N ALA A 457 -3.39 -2.40 26.40
CA ALA A 457 -3.71 -3.69 25.80
C ALA A 457 -2.50 -4.62 25.81
N ALA A 458 -2.75 -5.89 26.06
CA ALA A 458 -1.81 -6.98 25.79
C ALA A 458 -2.36 -7.84 24.65
N PHE A 459 -1.50 -8.21 23.72
CA PHE A 459 -1.89 -9.02 22.57
C PHE A 459 -0.86 -10.11 22.29
N TYR A 460 -1.34 -11.20 21.72
CA TYR A 460 -0.54 -12.28 21.16
C TYR A 460 -1.06 -12.58 19.75
N SER A 461 -0.17 -12.71 18.79
CA SER A 461 -0.51 -13.06 17.42
C SER A 461 0.35 -14.24 16.97
N ASP A 462 -0.30 -15.25 16.44
CA ASP A 462 0.32 -16.40 15.79
C ASP A 462 0.01 -16.40 14.30
N ALA A 463 0.99 -16.71 13.48
CA ALA A 463 0.87 -16.55 12.04
C ALA A 463 1.46 -17.74 11.28
N ASP A 464 0.74 -18.18 10.25
CA ASP A 464 1.11 -19.27 9.38
C ASP A 464 1.32 -18.79 7.94
N ASP A 465 2.15 -19.53 7.20
CA ASP A 465 2.43 -19.31 5.77
C ASP A 465 2.95 -17.87 5.46
N TYR A 466 3.65 -17.21 6.40
CA TYR A 466 4.22 -15.88 6.15
C TYR A 466 5.21 -15.90 5.00
N ILE A 467 4.96 -14.98 4.05
CA ILE A 467 5.78 -14.84 2.85
C ILE A 467 6.99 -13.96 3.18
N TYR A 468 8.16 -14.51 2.97
CA TYR A 468 9.43 -13.81 3.09
C TYR A 468 10.39 -14.27 1.99
N ASN A 469 11.45 -13.52 1.74
CA ASN A 469 12.46 -13.84 0.74
C ASN A 469 13.70 -14.41 1.44
N PRO A 470 13.82 -15.74 1.57
CA PRO A 470 15.05 -16.33 2.10
C PRO A 470 16.16 -16.17 1.06
N THR A 471 17.41 -15.97 1.53
CA THR A 471 18.57 -16.11 0.67
C THR A 471 18.76 -17.60 0.38
N ILE A 472 18.84 -17.94 -0.90
CA ILE A 472 19.20 -19.28 -1.37
C ILE A 472 20.65 -19.18 -1.81
N ASP A 473 21.56 -19.88 -1.12
CA ASP A 473 22.99 -19.96 -1.43
C ASP A 473 23.24 -20.83 -2.65
#